data_3f79a82f18055443bcd33d8547132f34
#
_entry.id   3f79a82f18055443bcd33d8547132f34
#
_cell.length_a   1.000
_cell.length_b   1.000
_cell.length_c   1.000
_cell.angle_alpha   90.00
_cell.angle_beta   90.00
_cell.angle_gamma   90.00
#
_symmetry.space_group_name_H-M   'P 1'
#
loop_
_entity.id
_entity.type
_entity.pdbx_description
1 polymer ?
#
loop_
_entity_poly.entity_id
_entity_poly.type
_entity_poly.pdbx_seq_one_letter_code
_entity_poly.pdbx_strand_id
1 'polypeptide(L)'
;MKGLKKLFFGIMMLLMGAVAFGAEMDLSKVTLKDVNGMSYSFGKDGKPTYVKFWASWCPICLSGLEDIDNLSKEKKDFEVVTVVSPGLVGEKKTEDFKKWYKSLGYKNIKVLLDEKGELTKMLNVRVYPTSAILNKSGKVEKVLPGHLEKAEIKKLFSSKMMMNDKGMKDTMMNDGKMKDSMMKDDKMMNDKNMMKNDKMSMEKKTSM
;
A
#
# COMPACT_ATOMS: atom_id res chain seq x y z
N MET A 1 57.00 -16.93 -18.62
CA MET A 1 56.39 -15.82 -17.82
C MET A 1 55.28 -15.02 -18.54
N LYS A 2 54.83 -15.38 -19.76
CA LYS A 2 53.78 -14.67 -20.51
C LYS A 2 52.35 -15.16 -20.22
N GLY A 3 52.16 -16.35 -19.61
CA GLY A 3 50.83 -16.91 -19.32
C GLY A 3 50.25 -16.46 -17.98
N LEU A 4 51.06 -16.13 -17.01
CA LEU A 4 50.64 -15.79 -15.66
C LEU A 4 49.96 -14.38 -15.58
N LYS A 5 50.39 -13.45 -16.44
CA LYS A 5 49.77 -12.09 -16.50
C LYS A 5 48.37 -12.07 -17.06
N LYS A 6 47.99 -13.02 -17.94
CA LYS A 6 46.63 -13.11 -18.50
C LYS A 6 45.66 -13.73 -17.52
N LEU A 7 46.11 -14.59 -16.60
CA LEU A 7 45.27 -15.19 -15.56
C LEU A 7 44.86 -14.17 -14.49
N PHE A 8 45.77 -13.25 -14.10
CA PHE A 8 45.47 -12.19 -13.14
C PHE A 8 44.50 -11.15 -13.66
N PHE A 9 44.48 -10.85 -14.96
CA PHE A 9 43.54 -9.89 -15.56
C PHE A 9 42.14 -10.44 -15.65
N GLY A 10 41.96 -11.76 -15.83
CA GLY A 10 40.66 -12.44 -15.86
C GLY A 10 39.98 -12.51 -14.50
N ILE A 11 40.77 -12.68 -13.42
CA ILE A 11 40.21 -12.77 -12.03
C ILE A 11 39.81 -11.41 -11.49
N MET A 12 40.49 -10.32 -11.92
CA MET A 12 40.15 -8.97 -11.46
C MET A 12 38.84 -8.43 -12.08
N MET A 13 38.39 -8.97 -13.22
CA MET A 13 37.13 -8.56 -13.87
C MET A 13 35.89 -9.27 -13.28
N LEU A 14 36.05 -10.34 -12.51
CA LEU A 14 34.98 -11.13 -11.91
C LEU A 14 34.50 -10.60 -10.56
N LEU A 15 35.19 -9.61 -9.98
CA LEU A 15 34.89 -9.05 -8.65
C LEU A 15 34.17 -7.71 -8.68
N MET A 16 33.77 -7.18 -9.86
CA MET A 16 32.79 -6.11 -9.97
C MET A 16 31.39 -6.69 -9.90
N GLY A 17 31.08 -7.37 -8.78
CA GLY A 17 29.71 -7.63 -8.38
C GLY A 17 28.98 -6.29 -8.27
N ALA A 18 28.07 -6.03 -9.19
CA ALA A 18 27.18 -4.88 -9.14
C ALA A 18 26.41 -4.94 -7.82
N VAL A 19 26.86 -4.18 -6.82
CA VAL A 19 26.00 -3.81 -5.68
C VAL A 19 24.94 -2.93 -6.29
N ALA A 20 23.82 -3.52 -6.71
CA ALA A 20 22.62 -2.77 -6.99
C ALA A 20 22.15 -2.20 -5.63
N PHE A 21 22.70 -1.05 -5.25
CA PHE A 21 22.09 -0.19 -4.25
C PHE A 21 20.76 0.25 -4.84
N GLY A 22 19.71 -0.48 -4.54
CA GLY A 22 18.35 0.03 -4.68
C GLY A 22 18.33 1.32 -3.86
N ALA A 23 18.21 2.48 -4.54
CA ALA A 23 18.14 3.76 -3.87
C ALA A 23 16.97 3.70 -2.90
N GLU A 24 17.27 3.63 -1.59
CA GLU A 24 16.27 3.66 -0.52
C GLU A 24 15.54 4.99 -0.59
N MET A 25 14.25 4.98 -0.94
CA MET A 25 13.46 6.20 -1.05
C MET A 25 13.15 6.73 0.34
N ASP A 26 13.73 7.89 0.67
CA ASP A 26 13.62 8.55 1.96
C ASP A 26 12.73 9.80 1.85
N LEU A 27 11.55 9.75 2.48
CA LEU A 27 10.59 10.85 2.50
C LEU A 27 10.75 11.77 3.74
N SER A 28 11.69 11.52 4.63
CA SER A 28 11.88 12.34 5.83
C SER A 28 12.19 13.81 5.54
N LYS A 29 12.71 14.07 4.34
CA LYS A 29 13.00 15.43 3.85
C LYS A 29 11.86 16.05 3.05
N VAL A 30 10.79 15.28 2.79
CA VAL A 30 9.62 15.77 2.06
C VAL A 30 8.65 16.40 3.03
N THR A 31 8.25 17.64 2.73
CA THR A 31 7.22 18.36 3.47
C THR A 31 6.11 18.76 2.52
N LEU A 32 4.88 18.39 2.83
CA LEU A 32 3.68 18.78 2.10
C LEU A 32 2.76 19.58 3.00
N LYS A 33 1.87 20.37 2.41
CA LYS A 33 0.75 21.00 3.13
C LYS A 33 -0.47 20.12 3.04
N ASP A 34 -1.25 20.08 4.11
CA ASP A 34 -2.57 19.46 4.07
C ASP A 34 -3.63 20.43 3.50
N VAL A 35 -4.87 19.93 3.35
CA VAL A 35 -6.00 20.75 2.86
C VAL A 35 -6.32 21.95 3.74
N ASN A 36 -5.86 21.97 5.00
CA ASN A 36 -6.02 23.09 5.95
C ASN A 36 -4.82 24.03 5.95
N GLY A 37 -3.79 23.75 5.13
CA GLY A 37 -2.56 24.53 5.04
C GLY A 37 -1.50 24.19 6.07
N MET A 38 -1.72 23.19 6.92
CA MET A 38 -0.74 22.74 7.91
C MET A 38 0.37 21.92 7.24
N SER A 39 1.61 22.17 7.65
CA SER A 39 2.76 21.42 7.15
C SER A 39 2.85 20.04 7.78
N TYR A 40 3.13 19.03 6.97
CA TYR A 40 3.35 17.66 7.37
C TYR A 40 4.70 17.16 6.84
N SER A 41 5.49 16.51 7.68
CA SER A 41 6.76 15.87 7.31
C SER A 41 6.72 14.41 7.74
N PHE A 42 7.12 13.52 6.84
CA PHE A 42 7.10 12.07 7.09
C PHE A 42 8.16 11.65 8.11
N GLY A 43 7.83 10.67 8.96
CA GLY A 43 8.76 10.13 9.96
C GLY A 43 9.06 11.04 11.17
N LYS A 44 8.48 12.25 11.23
CA LYS A 44 8.74 13.21 12.32
C LYS A 44 8.28 12.70 13.67
N ASP A 45 7.15 12.00 13.71
CA ASP A 45 6.54 11.52 14.96
C ASP A 45 7.04 10.11 15.37
N GLY A 46 8.06 9.59 14.66
CA GLY A 46 8.65 8.29 14.96
C GLY A 46 7.69 7.11 14.81
N LYS A 47 6.62 7.28 14.04
CA LYS A 47 5.65 6.23 13.74
C LYS A 47 5.73 5.78 12.29
N PRO A 48 5.52 4.48 12.02
CA PRO A 48 5.32 4.03 10.65
C PRO A 48 4.10 4.72 10.04
N THR A 49 4.08 4.89 8.73
CA THR A 49 3.01 5.65 8.06
C THR A 49 2.43 4.86 6.89
N TYR A 50 1.11 4.75 6.85
CA TYR A 50 0.34 4.36 5.69
C TYR A 50 0.03 5.60 4.86
N VAL A 51 0.39 5.57 3.58
CA VAL A 51 0.12 6.65 2.63
C VAL A 51 -0.76 6.12 1.50
N LYS A 52 -1.94 6.72 1.28
CA LYS A 52 -2.82 6.38 0.14
C LYS A 52 -2.79 7.49 -0.89
N PHE A 53 -2.34 7.19 -2.10
CA PHE A 53 -2.44 8.06 -3.27
C PHE A 53 -3.77 7.84 -3.96
N TRP A 54 -4.51 8.91 -4.22
CA TRP A 54 -5.84 8.84 -4.80
C TRP A 54 -6.23 10.11 -5.57
N ALA A 55 -7.36 10.09 -6.26
CA ALA A 55 -7.89 11.24 -6.99
C ALA A 55 -9.41 11.36 -6.83
N SER A 56 -9.94 12.58 -6.95
CA SER A 56 -11.37 12.86 -6.79
C SER A 56 -12.25 12.25 -7.90
N TRP A 57 -11.67 11.96 -9.02
CA TRP A 57 -12.34 11.33 -10.16
C TRP A 57 -12.25 9.80 -10.18
N CYS A 58 -11.61 9.19 -9.17
CA CYS A 58 -11.37 7.75 -9.09
C CYS A 58 -12.45 7.05 -8.23
N PRO A 59 -13.46 6.35 -8.82
CA PRO A 59 -14.59 5.78 -8.06
C PRO A 59 -14.17 4.80 -6.97
N ILE A 60 -13.24 3.86 -7.26
CA ILE A 60 -12.72 2.90 -6.28
C ILE A 60 -11.90 3.58 -5.18
N CYS A 61 -11.32 4.75 -5.46
CA CYS A 61 -10.66 5.53 -4.42
C CYS A 61 -11.67 6.11 -3.43
N LEU A 62 -12.78 6.64 -3.97
CA LEU A 62 -13.83 7.29 -3.18
C LEU A 62 -14.59 6.29 -2.31
N SER A 63 -14.91 5.11 -2.83
CA SER A 63 -15.60 4.07 -2.07
C SER A 63 -14.85 3.63 -0.81
N GLY A 64 -13.52 3.73 -0.79
CA GLY A 64 -12.71 3.38 0.36
C GLY A 64 -12.38 4.55 1.32
N LEU A 65 -12.91 5.77 1.09
CA LEU A 65 -12.57 6.92 1.96
C LEU A 65 -13.20 6.81 3.34
N GLU A 66 -14.39 6.25 3.47
CA GLU A 66 -15.04 6.03 4.75
C GLU A 66 -14.20 5.09 5.64
N ASP A 67 -13.66 4.02 5.08
CA ASP A 67 -12.76 3.12 5.80
C ASP A 67 -11.47 3.81 6.24
N ILE A 68 -10.95 4.71 5.42
CA ILE A 68 -9.77 5.51 5.77
C ILE A 68 -10.10 6.53 6.88
N ASP A 69 -11.29 7.16 6.86
CA ASP A 69 -11.74 8.07 7.91
C ASP A 69 -11.87 7.33 9.25
N ASN A 70 -12.55 6.18 9.23
CA ASN A 70 -12.69 5.31 10.39
C ASN A 70 -11.34 4.80 10.90
N LEU A 71 -10.46 4.36 10.00
CA LEU A 71 -9.11 3.94 10.37
C LEU A 71 -8.31 5.09 10.98
N SER A 72 -8.42 6.30 10.44
CA SER A 72 -7.70 7.49 10.93
C SER A 72 -8.10 7.85 12.36
N LYS A 73 -9.37 7.64 12.73
CA LYS A 73 -9.92 7.89 14.06
C LYS A 73 -9.48 6.88 15.11
N GLU A 74 -9.13 5.65 14.73
CA GLU A 74 -8.77 4.59 15.67
C GLU A 74 -7.43 4.85 16.36
N LYS A 75 -7.31 4.39 17.64
CA LYS A 75 -6.02 4.34 18.32
C LYS A 75 -5.16 3.23 17.71
N LYS A 76 -3.97 3.57 17.22
CA LYS A 76 -3.05 2.65 16.54
C LYS A 76 -1.60 3.14 16.61
N ASP A 77 -0.66 2.24 16.33
CA ASP A 77 0.78 2.49 16.40
C ASP A 77 1.38 2.98 15.08
N PHE A 78 0.55 3.34 14.10
CA PHE A 78 0.96 3.90 12.82
C PHE A 78 0.09 5.09 12.43
N GLU A 79 0.62 5.95 11.59
CA GLU A 79 -0.12 7.07 11.03
C GLU A 79 -0.83 6.69 9.73
N VAL A 80 -1.92 7.39 9.43
CA VAL A 80 -2.66 7.27 8.17
C VAL A 80 -2.73 8.65 7.54
N VAL A 81 -2.18 8.78 6.34
CA VAL A 81 -2.28 10.00 5.54
C VAL A 81 -2.69 9.65 4.11
N THR A 82 -3.26 10.60 3.41
CA THR A 82 -3.58 10.44 2.00
C THR A 82 -2.96 11.56 1.19
N VAL A 83 -2.68 11.31 -0.07
CA VAL A 83 -2.01 12.25 -0.98
C VAL A 83 -2.84 12.40 -2.25
N VAL A 84 -3.05 13.64 -2.65
CA VAL A 84 -3.66 14.02 -3.92
C VAL A 84 -2.73 15.00 -4.62
N SER A 85 -2.71 14.98 -5.95
CA SER A 85 -1.90 15.89 -6.77
C SER A 85 -2.81 16.89 -7.52
N PRO A 86 -3.23 18.00 -6.89
CA PRO A 86 -4.16 18.94 -7.49
C PRO A 86 -3.61 19.54 -8.79
N GLY A 87 -4.50 19.67 -9.80
CA GLY A 87 -4.15 20.20 -11.11
C GLY A 87 -3.36 19.25 -12.01
N LEU A 88 -3.04 18.03 -11.52
CA LEU A 88 -2.29 17.03 -12.27
C LEU A 88 -3.18 15.79 -12.52
N VAL A 89 -2.90 15.07 -13.62
CA VAL A 89 -3.55 13.79 -13.97
C VAL A 89 -5.09 13.87 -13.88
N GLY A 90 -5.68 14.98 -14.34
CA GLY A 90 -7.14 15.18 -14.34
C GLY A 90 -7.75 15.58 -12.99
N GLU A 91 -6.94 15.79 -11.96
CA GLU A 91 -7.45 16.26 -10.67
C GLU A 91 -7.80 17.75 -10.70
N LYS A 92 -8.77 18.15 -9.88
CA LYS A 92 -9.15 19.55 -9.66
C LYS A 92 -7.96 20.39 -9.25
N LYS A 93 -7.98 21.69 -9.57
CA LYS A 93 -7.01 22.65 -9.01
C LYS A 93 -7.15 22.72 -7.49
N THR A 94 -6.09 23.14 -6.81
CA THR A 94 -5.99 23.14 -5.34
C THR A 94 -7.24 23.68 -4.63
N GLU A 95 -7.70 24.87 -4.98
CA GLU A 95 -8.83 25.50 -4.28
C GLU A 95 -10.18 24.80 -4.59
N ASP A 96 -10.36 24.34 -5.83
CA ASP A 96 -11.55 23.57 -6.22
C ASP A 96 -11.58 22.19 -5.55
N PHE A 97 -10.39 21.55 -5.43
CA PHE A 97 -10.26 20.29 -4.71
C PHE A 97 -10.60 20.46 -3.22
N LYS A 98 -10.02 21.48 -2.54
CA LYS A 98 -10.31 21.76 -1.13
C LYS A 98 -11.79 21.99 -0.89
N LYS A 99 -12.45 22.79 -1.75
CA LYS A 99 -13.88 23.08 -1.66
C LYS A 99 -14.72 21.82 -1.81
N TRP A 100 -14.42 21.02 -2.83
CA TRP A 100 -15.09 19.76 -3.07
C TRP A 100 -14.84 18.75 -1.93
N TYR A 101 -13.58 18.57 -1.48
CA TYR A 101 -13.26 17.64 -0.40
C TYR A 101 -13.99 18.01 0.91
N LYS A 102 -14.08 19.29 1.22
CA LYS A 102 -14.83 19.79 2.39
C LYS A 102 -16.30 19.39 2.35
N SER A 103 -16.91 19.31 1.17
CA SER A 103 -18.33 18.91 1.01
C SER A 103 -18.58 17.43 1.29
N LEU A 104 -17.52 16.57 1.31
CA LEU A 104 -17.65 15.14 1.64
C LEU A 104 -17.85 14.90 3.14
N GLY A 105 -17.52 15.85 4.00
CA GLY A 105 -17.76 15.79 5.45
C GLY A 105 -16.80 14.92 6.25
N TYR A 106 -15.75 14.32 5.65
CA TYR A 106 -14.72 13.57 6.37
C TYR A 106 -13.93 14.48 7.30
N LYS A 107 -13.69 14.03 8.54
CA LYS A 107 -13.06 14.85 9.59
C LYS A 107 -11.71 14.33 10.06
N ASN A 108 -11.45 13.03 9.85
CA ASN A 108 -10.27 12.37 10.43
C ASN A 108 -9.19 12.07 9.39
N ILE A 109 -9.50 12.15 8.10
CA ILE A 109 -8.51 11.90 7.04
C ILE A 109 -7.58 13.11 6.90
N LYS A 110 -6.29 12.90 7.09
CA LYS A 110 -5.26 13.87 6.75
C LYS A 110 -4.97 13.78 5.24
N VAL A 111 -5.38 14.80 4.48
CA VAL A 111 -5.16 14.87 3.03
C VAL A 111 -4.04 15.85 2.73
N LEU A 112 -2.94 15.34 2.20
CA LEU A 112 -1.77 16.10 1.79
C LEU A 112 -1.86 16.45 0.30
N LEU A 113 -1.37 17.63 -0.06
CA LEU A 113 -1.42 18.17 -1.41
C LEU A 113 -0.03 18.14 -2.05
N ASP A 114 0.16 17.22 -2.99
CA ASP A 114 1.37 17.11 -3.82
C ASP A 114 1.20 17.95 -5.10
N GLU A 115 1.13 19.28 -4.94
CA GLU A 115 0.79 20.21 -6.03
C GLU A 115 1.75 20.15 -7.22
N LYS A 116 3.00 19.77 -7.01
CA LYS A 116 4.01 19.62 -8.07
C LYS A 116 4.11 18.18 -8.58
N GLY A 117 3.46 17.23 -7.94
CA GLY A 117 3.55 15.81 -8.27
C GLY A 117 4.92 15.21 -7.99
N GLU A 118 5.71 15.85 -7.14
CA GLU A 118 7.08 15.41 -6.84
C GLU A 118 7.08 14.08 -6.09
N LEU A 119 6.22 13.95 -5.07
CA LEU A 119 6.10 12.72 -4.30
C LEU A 119 5.52 11.59 -5.16
N THR A 120 4.48 11.88 -5.94
CA THR A 120 3.84 10.94 -6.87
C THR A 120 4.86 10.40 -7.90
N LYS A 121 5.71 11.27 -8.45
CA LYS A 121 6.79 10.88 -9.36
C LYS A 121 7.89 10.09 -8.66
N MET A 122 8.34 10.53 -7.49
CA MET A 122 9.39 9.87 -6.70
C MET A 122 9.02 8.42 -6.41
N LEU A 123 7.77 8.15 -6.04
CA LEU A 123 7.26 6.81 -5.75
C LEU A 123 6.75 6.05 -7.00
N ASN A 124 6.93 6.62 -8.20
CA ASN A 124 6.47 6.04 -9.47
C ASN A 124 4.99 5.62 -9.45
N VAL A 125 4.13 6.43 -8.83
CA VAL A 125 2.68 6.20 -8.78
C VAL A 125 2.08 6.43 -10.16
N ARG A 126 1.59 5.37 -10.80
CA ARG A 126 1.04 5.39 -12.16
C ARG A 126 -0.45 5.08 -12.22
N VAL A 127 -0.99 4.50 -11.17
CA VAL A 127 -2.40 4.12 -11.06
C VAL A 127 -2.97 4.54 -9.72
N TYR A 128 -4.27 4.77 -9.67
CA TYR A 128 -4.99 5.08 -8.43
C TYR A 128 -6.04 4.00 -8.13
N PRO A 129 -6.20 3.61 -6.85
CA PRO A 129 -5.35 3.99 -5.73
C PRO A 129 -4.00 3.26 -5.74
N THR A 130 -2.99 3.85 -5.14
CA THR A 130 -1.71 3.22 -4.81
C THR A 130 -1.41 3.53 -3.35
N SER A 131 -0.82 2.57 -2.65
CA SER A 131 -0.43 2.74 -1.25
C SER A 131 1.08 2.70 -1.10
N ALA A 132 1.63 3.48 -0.15
CA ALA A 132 3.01 3.34 0.29
C ALA A 132 3.05 3.09 1.80
N ILE A 133 3.97 2.23 2.20
CA ILE A 133 4.25 1.90 3.60
C ILE A 133 5.61 2.49 3.93
N LEU A 134 5.65 3.33 4.96
CA LEU A 134 6.87 3.95 5.45
C LEU A 134 7.20 3.43 6.84
N ASN A 135 8.49 3.27 7.10
CA ASN A 135 8.97 2.96 8.44
C ASN A 135 8.95 4.19 9.36
N LYS A 136 9.38 4.01 10.61
CA LYS A 136 9.38 5.06 11.66
C LYS A 136 10.23 6.28 11.31
N SER A 137 11.21 6.15 10.43
CA SER A 137 12.08 7.25 9.99
C SER A 137 11.65 7.90 8.68
N GLY A 138 10.48 7.52 8.11
CA GLY A 138 9.97 8.10 6.87
C GLY A 138 10.56 7.49 5.60
N LYS A 139 11.27 6.36 5.70
CA LYS A 139 11.79 5.65 4.53
C LYS A 139 10.73 4.70 3.98
N VAL A 140 10.65 4.60 2.67
CA VAL A 140 9.67 3.77 1.96
C VAL A 140 10.09 2.31 2.02
N GLU A 141 9.24 1.47 2.60
CA GLU A 141 9.45 0.02 2.65
C GLU A 141 8.73 -0.71 1.51
N LYS A 142 7.55 -0.20 1.13
CA LYS A 142 6.71 -0.85 0.12
C LYS A 142 5.85 0.15 -0.62
N VAL A 143 5.65 -0.09 -1.92
CA VAL A 143 4.65 0.60 -2.75
C VAL A 143 3.74 -0.46 -3.36
N LEU A 144 2.43 -0.33 -3.15
CA LEU A 144 1.41 -1.31 -3.49
C LEU A 144 0.35 -0.66 -4.37
N PRO A 145 0.32 -0.92 -5.68
CA PRO A 145 -0.79 -0.52 -6.53
C PRO A 145 -2.08 -1.25 -6.17
N GLY A 146 -3.21 -0.58 -6.31
CA GLY A 146 -4.53 -1.14 -6.05
C GLY A 146 -5.14 -0.69 -4.73
N HIS A 147 -6.41 -1.10 -4.54
CA HIS A 147 -7.15 -0.84 -3.31
C HIS A 147 -6.72 -1.82 -2.22
N LEU A 148 -6.59 -1.32 -1.00
CA LEU A 148 -6.38 -2.11 0.20
C LEU A 148 -7.55 -1.91 1.15
N GLU A 149 -8.10 -2.99 1.64
CA GLU A 149 -9.10 -3.01 2.68
C GLU A 149 -8.49 -2.61 4.04
N LYS A 150 -9.32 -2.07 4.94
CA LYS A 150 -8.90 -1.66 6.28
C LYS A 150 -8.18 -2.78 7.06
N ALA A 151 -8.65 -4.02 6.94
CA ALA A 151 -8.04 -5.18 7.59
C ALA A 151 -6.64 -5.48 7.05
N GLU A 152 -6.44 -5.37 5.73
CA GLU A 152 -5.16 -5.54 5.07
C GLU A 152 -4.16 -4.45 5.50
N ILE A 153 -4.61 -3.18 5.55
CA ILE A 153 -3.78 -2.08 6.04
C ILE A 153 -3.30 -2.37 7.47
N LYS A 154 -4.18 -2.77 8.38
CA LYS A 154 -3.81 -3.12 9.76
C LYS A 154 -2.80 -4.27 9.82
N LYS A 155 -2.98 -5.30 8.99
CA LYS A 155 -2.07 -6.46 8.92
C LYS A 155 -0.66 -6.06 8.50
N LEU A 156 -0.49 -5.06 7.62
CA LEU A 156 0.82 -4.56 7.19
C LEU A 156 1.63 -3.94 8.35
N PHE A 157 0.96 -3.42 9.38
CA PHE A 157 1.59 -2.78 10.53
C PHE A 157 1.58 -3.64 11.80
N SER A 158 1.02 -4.86 11.77
CA SER A 158 1.08 -5.76 12.92
C SER A 158 2.52 -6.18 13.20
N SER A 159 2.89 -6.24 14.47
CA SER A 159 4.25 -6.30 15.03
C SER A 159 5.20 -7.36 14.43
N LYS A 160 4.67 -8.35 13.75
CA LYS A 160 5.48 -9.43 13.16
C LYS A 160 6.24 -9.01 11.89
N MET A 161 5.80 -7.95 11.17
CA MET A 161 6.49 -7.44 9.98
C MET A 161 7.50 -6.33 10.30
N MET A 162 7.37 -5.66 11.44
CA MET A 162 8.25 -4.51 11.78
C MET A 162 9.47 -4.88 12.63
N MET A 163 9.58 -6.13 13.12
CA MET A 163 10.72 -6.57 13.94
C MET A 163 11.88 -7.13 13.14
N ASN A 164 11.85 -7.16 11.82
CA ASN A 164 12.87 -7.82 11.02
C ASN A 164 13.62 -6.89 10.06
N ASP A 165 14.34 -5.94 10.64
CA ASP A 165 15.42 -5.25 9.90
C ASP A 165 16.62 -6.20 9.58
N LYS A 166 16.54 -7.46 10.00
CA LYS A 166 17.58 -8.49 9.79
C LYS A 166 17.12 -9.76 9.05
N GLY A 167 15.83 -9.92 8.74
CA GLY A 167 15.24 -11.18 8.24
C GLY A 167 14.60 -11.13 6.85
N MET A 168 14.78 -10.05 6.06
CA MET A 168 14.07 -9.87 4.79
C MET A 168 14.59 -10.76 3.63
N LYS A 169 15.56 -11.64 3.90
CA LYS A 169 16.12 -12.55 2.85
C LYS A 169 15.36 -13.88 2.70
N ASP A 170 14.58 -14.31 3.68
CA ASP A 170 14.04 -15.68 3.69
C ASP A 170 12.52 -15.80 3.45
N THR A 171 11.79 -14.70 3.29
CA THR A 171 10.31 -14.78 3.17
C THR A 171 9.80 -14.75 1.72
N MET A 172 10.66 -14.54 0.73
CA MET A 172 10.25 -14.57 -0.69
C MET A 172 10.16 -15.99 -1.29
N MET A 173 10.47 -17.06 -0.54
CA MET A 173 10.42 -18.44 -1.05
C MET A 173 9.22 -19.27 -0.58
N ASN A 174 8.24 -18.71 0.14
CA ASN A 174 7.13 -19.51 0.67
C ASN A 174 5.73 -19.13 0.14
N ASP A 175 5.62 -18.37 -0.94
CA ASP A 175 4.33 -18.06 -1.57
C ASP A 175 3.68 -19.24 -2.34
N GLY A 176 4.39 -20.38 -2.46
CA GLY A 176 3.89 -21.57 -3.14
C GLY A 176 2.90 -22.42 -2.32
N LYS A 177 2.84 -22.25 -1.00
CA LYS A 177 2.07 -23.15 -0.13
C LYS A 177 0.72 -22.61 0.36
N MET A 178 0.45 -21.32 0.12
CA MET A 178 -0.82 -20.69 0.53
C MET A 178 -1.96 -20.83 -0.48
N LYS A 179 -1.66 -21.22 -1.74
CA LYS A 179 -2.70 -21.45 -2.75
C LYS A 179 -3.50 -22.73 -2.55
N ASP A 180 -2.89 -23.77 -1.96
CA ASP A 180 -3.59 -25.08 -1.80
C ASP A 180 -4.56 -25.13 -0.61
N SER A 181 -4.43 -24.23 0.37
CA SER A 181 -5.35 -24.23 1.51
C SER A 181 -6.64 -23.44 1.23
N MET A 182 -6.59 -22.37 0.42
CA MET A 182 -7.80 -21.62 0.01
C MET A 182 -8.71 -22.39 -0.96
N MET A 183 -8.16 -23.29 -1.81
CA MET A 183 -8.98 -24.11 -2.71
C MET A 183 -9.75 -25.24 -2.01
N LYS A 184 -9.38 -25.61 -0.78
CA LYS A 184 -10.11 -26.66 -0.03
C LYS A 184 -11.35 -26.09 0.67
N ASP A 185 -11.32 -24.85 1.12
CA ASP A 185 -12.46 -24.24 1.84
C ASP A 185 -13.61 -23.87 0.90
N ASP A 186 -13.31 -23.43 -0.35
CA ASP A 186 -14.34 -23.14 -1.35
C ASP A 186 -15.09 -24.40 -1.83
N LYS A 187 -14.43 -25.56 -1.85
CA LYS A 187 -15.08 -26.83 -2.23
C LYS A 187 -16.02 -27.33 -1.14
N MET A 188 -15.70 -27.14 0.15
CA MET A 188 -16.59 -27.52 1.25
C MET A 188 -17.82 -26.61 1.38
N MET A 189 -17.74 -25.33 1.01
CA MET A 189 -18.90 -24.44 1.00
C MET A 189 -19.87 -24.73 -0.14
N ASN A 190 -19.38 -25.17 -1.29
CA ASN A 190 -20.23 -25.49 -2.44
C ASN A 190 -21.02 -26.77 -2.22
N ASP A 191 -20.43 -27.79 -1.61
CA ASP A 191 -21.10 -29.07 -1.29
C ASP A 191 -22.20 -28.91 -0.23
N LYS A 192 -22.03 -28.01 0.76
CA LYS A 192 -23.08 -27.71 1.76
C LYS A 192 -24.28 -26.97 1.17
N ASN A 193 -24.05 -26.09 0.19
CA ASN A 193 -25.13 -25.37 -0.47
C ASN A 193 -25.92 -26.30 -1.44
N MET A 194 -25.25 -27.24 -2.07
CA MET A 194 -25.90 -28.22 -2.95
C MET A 194 -26.84 -29.17 -2.18
N MET A 195 -26.42 -29.70 -1.02
CA MET A 195 -27.25 -30.53 -0.15
C MET A 195 -28.47 -29.79 0.44
N LYS A 196 -28.38 -28.47 0.65
CA LYS A 196 -29.49 -27.66 1.18
C LYS A 196 -30.58 -27.43 0.13
N ASN A 197 -30.20 -27.29 -1.13
CA ASN A 197 -31.14 -27.10 -2.24
C ASN A 197 -31.89 -28.40 -2.57
N ASP A 198 -31.24 -29.55 -2.48
CA ASP A 198 -31.90 -30.88 -2.74
C ASP A 198 -32.93 -31.17 -1.65
N LYS A 199 -32.67 -30.82 -0.38
CA LYS A 199 -33.62 -31.02 0.73
C LYS A 199 -34.88 -30.16 0.59
N MET A 200 -34.71 -28.89 0.14
CA MET A 200 -35.82 -27.97 -0.10
C MET A 200 -36.67 -28.36 -1.32
N SER A 201 -36.07 -29.04 -2.30
CA SER A 201 -36.79 -29.56 -3.48
C SER A 201 -37.62 -30.82 -3.17
N MET A 202 -37.18 -31.65 -2.22
CA MET A 202 -37.93 -32.85 -1.80
C MET A 202 -39.13 -32.51 -0.91
N GLU A 203 -39.01 -31.53 0.00
CA GLU A 203 -40.13 -31.10 0.86
C GLU A 203 -41.29 -30.47 0.07
N LYS A 204 -41.02 -29.86 -1.08
CA LYS A 204 -42.05 -29.24 -1.93
C LYS A 204 -42.81 -30.24 -2.77
N LYS A 205 -42.33 -31.49 -2.94
CA LYS A 205 -43.01 -32.60 -3.66
C LYS A 205 -43.93 -33.42 -2.77
N THR A 206 -43.84 -33.32 -1.45
CA THR A 206 -44.64 -34.14 -0.51
C THR A 206 -45.85 -33.39 0.04
N SER A 207 -46.05 -32.12 -0.36
CA SER A 207 -47.16 -31.25 0.09
C SER A 207 -48.13 -30.88 -1.06
N MET A 208 -48.22 -31.70 -2.13
CA MET A 208 -49.27 -31.62 -3.15
C MET A 208 -50.08 -32.90 -3.20
#